data_26f765341334999439fb0f0be323c686
#
_entry.id   26f765341334999439fb0f0be323c686
#
_cell.length_a   1.000
_cell.length_b   1.000
_cell.length_c   1.000
_cell.angle_alpha   90.00
_cell.angle_beta   90.00
_cell.angle_gamma   90.00
#
_symmetry.space_group_name_H-M   'P 1'
#
loop_
_entity.id
_entity.type
_entity.pdbx_description
1 polymer ?
#
loop_
_entity_poly.entity_id
_entity_poly.type
_entity_poly.pdbx_seq_one_letter_code
_entity_poly.pdbx_strand_id
1 'polypeptide(L)'
;VITESTRGVSRAGTGRVRRRVAAGLAGLGLLATTLVAGAGPASGSLPGRWVGTWGTALTAPSLANTGSSLNGFTDQSIRQLVRVSLGGEKVRLRITNAYGTGPLTIGHASVGLPATPGSPTLQPGSIREVTFNGSESATVYKGAELLTDPIDLPVSATGELAVTLYLPTATGATSWHWTARQTSYVYAGDKAETADGTGQTAAYNHFYYLAGIEVLTKTGLGTVVVLGDSISDGSGSTLGANTRWPDYLAGRITGTWPALADPGVLNVSLAGNQVTRDGLAINSPALGDSALARLDDDVFSQPGVRTVIVELGINDVHLSGFPAAQIIDGLRQLTLQAKDRGLRVVVATLGPFEGYSTWTPEKEAVRQAVNTWLRADNGFDGLLDFDQILRDPAAPSKVLPAYDSGDHIHPNDTGAQALAAAVPLWLL
;
A
#
# COMPACT_ATOMS: atom_id res chain seq x y z
N VAL A 1 10.11 34.08 48.77
CA VAL A 1 11.43 34.12 49.37
C VAL A 1 12.39 33.61 48.31
N ILE A 2 12.86 34.48 47.41
CA ILE A 2 14.12 35.23 47.33
C ILE A 2 15.32 34.28 47.64
N THR A 3 16.19 34.07 46.63
CA THR A 3 17.41 34.88 46.40
C THR A 3 18.11 34.51 45.09
N GLU A 4 18.47 35.56 44.36
CA GLU A 4 19.46 35.62 43.26
C GLU A 4 20.89 35.28 43.75
N SER A 5 21.72 34.82 42.82
CA SER A 5 23.16 35.17 42.90
C SER A 5 23.78 35.16 41.49
N THR A 6 24.20 36.37 41.10
CA THR A 6 25.01 36.75 39.94
C THR A 6 26.51 36.53 40.19
N ARG A 7 27.29 36.37 39.13
CA ARG A 7 28.68 36.76 38.77
C ARG A 7 29.38 35.63 38.02
N GLY A 8 30.17 35.85 37.00
CA GLY A 8 30.81 37.04 36.49
C GLY A 8 31.60 36.72 35.21
N VAL A 9 31.83 37.75 34.46
CA VAL A 9 32.52 37.88 33.17
C VAL A 9 34.02 37.59 33.31
N SER A 10 34.66 36.94 32.33
CA SER A 10 36.06 37.20 31.99
C SER A 10 36.31 37.02 30.48
N ARG A 11 36.98 38.04 29.96
CA ARG A 11 37.39 38.27 28.56
C ARG A 11 38.80 37.73 28.29
N ALA A 12 39.01 37.53 26.99
CA ALA A 12 40.22 37.80 26.19
C ALA A 12 41.27 36.71 25.98
N GLY A 13 41.64 36.57 24.71
CA GLY A 13 42.88 35.94 24.27
C GLY A 13 42.98 35.75 22.76
N THR A 14 43.30 36.84 22.03
CA THR A 14 43.68 36.83 20.62
C THR A 14 45.07 36.24 20.43
N GLY A 15 45.23 35.31 19.50
CA GLY A 15 46.53 34.79 19.09
C GLY A 15 46.63 34.55 17.60
N ARG A 16 47.10 35.58 16.85
CA ARG A 16 47.61 35.45 15.48
C ARG A 16 48.98 34.81 15.49
N VAL A 17 49.23 33.78 14.70
CA VAL A 17 50.59 33.42 14.29
C VAL A 17 50.64 33.08 12.80
N ARG A 18 51.69 33.67 12.23
CA ARG A 18 52.03 33.96 10.86
C ARG A 18 52.41 32.73 10.00
N ARG A 19 52.21 32.97 8.70
CA ARG A 19 52.76 32.25 7.54
C ARG A 19 54.27 32.00 7.65
N ARG A 20 54.72 30.83 7.18
CA ARG A 20 56.04 30.67 6.54
C ARG A 20 55.89 29.91 5.23
N VAL A 21 56.32 30.56 4.18
CA VAL A 21 56.58 30.05 2.85
C VAL A 21 57.98 29.43 2.87
N ALA A 22 58.17 28.25 2.31
CA ALA A 22 59.47 27.77 1.88
C ALA A 22 59.33 27.11 0.51
N ALA A 23 60.05 27.69 -0.46
CA ALA A 23 60.26 27.16 -1.79
C ALA A 23 61.49 26.26 -1.80
N GLY A 24 61.53 25.27 -2.68
CA GLY A 24 62.78 24.52 -2.91
C GLY A 24 62.63 23.31 -3.80
N LEU A 25 62.99 23.49 -5.05
CA LEU A 25 63.88 22.73 -5.95
C LEU A 25 63.35 21.48 -6.69
N ALA A 26 63.56 21.59 -7.97
CA ALA A 26 63.35 20.65 -9.06
C ALA A 26 64.20 19.37 -8.98
N GLY A 27 63.58 18.26 -9.34
CA GLY A 27 64.26 17.03 -9.66
C GLY A 27 63.67 16.43 -10.92
N LEU A 28 64.43 16.42 -12.02
CA LEU A 28 64.11 15.68 -13.25
C LEU A 28 64.12 14.16 -12.96
N GLY A 29 63.01 13.50 -13.18
CA GLY A 29 62.93 12.04 -13.17
C GLY A 29 62.26 11.54 -14.45
N LEU A 30 62.95 10.63 -15.14
CA LEU A 30 62.56 10.02 -16.40
C LEU A 30 61.10 9.50 -16.41
N LEU A 31 60.33 9.89 -17.43
CA LEU A 31 59.06 9.28 -17.78
C LEU A 31 59.31 7.88 -18.34
N ALA A 32 58.95 6.87 -17.59
CA ALA A 32 58.64 5.52 -18.11
C ALA A 32 57.12 5.51 -18.43
N THR A 33 56.80 5.61 -19.70
CA THR A 33 55.43 5.42 -20.19
C THR A 33 55.06 3.94 -20.14
N THR A 34 54.45 3.50 -19.05
CA THR A 34 53.68 2.27 -19.01
C THR A 34 52.36 2.51 -19.70
N LEU A 35 52.13 1.89 -20.84
CA LEU A 35 50.81 1.75 -21.44
C LEU A 35 49.93 0.96 -20.43
N VAL A 36 49.12 1.67 -19.68
CA VAL A 36 47.98 1.09 -18.99
C VAL A 36 46.93 0.88 -20.08
N ALA A 37 46.76 -0.40 -20.48
CA ALA A 37 45.63 -0.80 -21.27
C ALA A 37 44.36 -0.34 -20.52
N GLY A 38 43.65 0.60 -21.10
CA GLY A 38 42.41 1.11 -20.55
C GLY A 38 41.41 -0.01 -20.41
N ALA A 39 41.14 -0.45 -19.19
CA ALA A 39 39.91 -1.17 -18.89
C ALA A 39 38.78 -0.21 -19.30
N GLY A 40 38.06 -0.59 -20.37
CA GLY A 40 36.84 0.13 -20.76
C GLY A 40 35.92 0.28 -19.54
N PRO A 41 35.07 1.29 -19.52
CA PRO A 41 34.15 1.46 -18.41
C PRO A 41 33.38 0.15 -18.25
N ALA A 42 33.58 -0.52 -17.11
CA ALA A 42 32.71 -1.61 -16.73
C ALA A 42 31.27 -1.02 -16.76
N SER A 43 30.43 -1.55 -17.63
CA SER A 43 29.02 -1.22 -17.67
C SER A 43 28.44 -1.66 -16.34
N GLY A 44 28.61 -0.82 -15.33
CA GLY A 44 28.02 -1.04 -14.01
C GLY A 44 26.52 -0.96 -14.18
N SER A 45 25.87 -2.13 -14.17
CA SER A 45 24.41 -2.17 -14.05
C SER A 45 24.04 -1.37 -12.81
N LEU A 46 23.07 -0.45 -12.94
CA LEU A 46 22.56 0.29 -11.80
C LEU A 46 22.18 -0.73 -10.70
N PRO A 47 22.55 -0.46 -9.44
CA PRO A 47 22.13 -1.33 -8.35
C PRO A 47 20.61 -1.36 -8.30
N GLY A 48 20.02 -2.56 -8.20
CA GLY A 48 18.61 -2.74 -8.04
C GLY A 48 18.10 -2.03 -6.76
N ARG A 49 16.87 -1.57 -6.79
CA ARG A 49 16.18 -1.00 -5.62
C ARG A 49 14.90 -1.76 -5.33
N TRP A 50 14.53 -1.79 -4.06
CA TRP A 50 13.27 -2.35 -3.63
C TRP A 50 12.15 -1.32 -3.85
N VAL A 51 11.07 -1.77 -4.48
CA VAL A 51 9.87 -0.99 -4.79
C VAL A 51 8.66 -1.82 -4.40
N GLY A 52 7.67 -1.18 -3.78
CA GLY A 52 6.41 -1.83 -3.48
C GLY A 52 5.66 -2.22 -4.75
N THR A 53 5.16 -3.45 -4.82
CA THR A 53 4.42 -3.96 -5.98
C THR A 53 3.02 -4.44 -5.64
N TRP A 54 2.77 -4.80 -4.40
CA TRP A 54 1.47 -5.10 -3.85
C TRP A 54 1.44 -4.67 -2.38
N GLY A 55 0.32 -4.17 -1.91
CA GLY A 55 0.12 -3.79 -0.52
C GLY A 55 -1.34 -3.74 -0.16
N THR A 56 -1.64 -3.93 1.11
CA THR A 56 -2.96 -3.79 1.70
C THR A 56 -2.86 -3.23 3.10
N ALA A 57 -3.81 -2.41 3.50
CA ALA A 57 -3.96 -2.03 4.90
C ALA A 57 -4.59 -3.18 5.69
N LEU A 58 -4.15 -3.40 6.92
CA LEU A 58 -4.76 -4.36 7.84
C LEU A 58 -5.50 -3.62 8.94
N THR A 59 -6.48 -4.30 9.54
CA THR A 59 -7.34 -3.74 10.58
C THR A 59 -7.41 -4.65 11.80
N ALA A 60 -8.00 -4.13 12.87
CA ALA A 60 -8.28 -4.88 14.07
C ALA A 60 -9.32 -6.00 13.79
N PRO A 61 -9.22 -7.13 14.49
CA PRO A 61 -10.13 -8.26 14.32
C PRO A 61 -11.57 -7.88 14.67
N SER A 62 -12.53 -8.50 13.98
CA SER A 62 -13.95 -8.27 14.24
C SER A 62 -14.79 -9.51 13.96
N LEU A 63 -16.07 -9.46 14.36
CA LEU A 63 -17.06 -10.52 14.04
C LEU A 63 -17.54 -10.48 12.59
N ALA A 64 -17.08 -9.51 11.79
CA ALA A 64 -17.50 -9.41 10.40
C ALA A 64 -17.30 -10.74 9.66
N ASN A 65 -18.29 -11.12 8.87
CA ASN A 65 -18.33 -12.32 8.04
C ASN A 65 -18.21 -13.65 8.83
N THR A 66 -16.99 -14.16 8.99
CA THR A 66 -16.76 -15.56 9.41
C THR A 66 -16.26 -15.70 10.85
N GLY A 67 -15.94 -14.60 11.51
CA GLY A 67 -15.27 -14.63 12.82
C GLY A 67 -13.82 -15.14 12.79
N SER A 68 -13.29 -15.49 11.62
CA SER A 68 -11.93 -16.03 11.46
C SER A 68 -10.86 -15.10 11.99
N SER A 69 -11.07 -13.79 11.90
CA SER A 69 -10.14 -12.80 12.45
C SER A 69 -10.07 -12.81 13.99
N LEU A 70 -11.14 -13.15 14.68
CA LEU A 70 -11.17 -13.28 16.15
C LEU A 70 -10.66 -14.64 16.62
N ASN A 71 -11.03 -15.72 15.91
CA ASN A 71 -10.68 -17.08 16.28
C ASN A 71 -9.22 -17.40 15.95
N GLY A 72 -8.68 -16.78 14.90
CA GLY A 72 -7.34 -17.07 14.40
C GLY A 72 -7.17 -18.48 13.82
N PHE A 73 -5.95 -18.96 13.83
CA PHE A 73 -5.51 -20.19 13.22
C PHE A 73 -4.67 -21.01 14.17
N THR A 74 -4.68 -22.33 14.03
CA THR A 74 -3.89 -23.27 14.84
C THR A 74 -3.56 -24.50 14.01
N ASP A 75 -2.27 -24.82 13.85
CA ASP A 75 -1.79 -25.92 12.99
C ASP A 75 -2.43 -25.89 11.59
N GLN A 76 -2.34 -24.70 10.99
CA GLN A 76 -2.97 -24.42 9.69
C GLN A 76 -2.03 -23.63 8.79
N SER A 77 -2.14 -23.84 7.49
CA SER A 77 -1.52 -22.98 6.46
C SER A 77 -2.58 -22.10 5.81
N ILE A 78 -2.22 -20.83 5.58
CA ILE A 78 -3.04 -19.88 4.81
C ILE A 78 -2.29 -19.60 3.51
N ARG A 79 -2.92 -19.92 2.37
CA ARG A 79 -2.42 -19.55 1.03
C ARG A 79 -3.22 -18.40 0.48
N GLN A 80 -2.58 -17.26 0.29
CA GLN A 80 -3.17 -16.00 -0.12
C GLN A 80 -2.72 -15.66 -1.55
N LEU A 81 -3.69 -15.42 -2.43
CA LEU A 81 -3.42 -15.03 -3.81
C LEU A 81 -3.38 -13.51 -3.92
N VAL A 82 -2.36 -12.98 -4.55
CA VAL A 82 -2.18 -11.53 -4.74
C VAL A 82 -1.72 -11.24 -6.16
N ARG A 83 -2.09 -10.07 -6.70
CA ARG A 83 -1.65 -9.64 -8.03
C ARG A 83 -0.67 -8.48 -7.88
N VAL A 84 0.58 -8.70 -8.30
CA VAL A 84 1.61 -7.66 -8.28
C VAL A 84 1.39 -6.64 -9.40
N SER A 85 1.70 -5.37 -9.14
CA SER A 85 1.58 -4.30 -10.14
C SER A 85 2.84 -4.12 -10.98
N LEU A 86 4.01 -4.31 -10.38
CA LEU A 86 5.32 -4.13 -10.99
C LEU A 86 6.11 -5.44 -10.95
N GLY A 87 6.82 -5.77 -12.02
CA GLY A 87 7.73 -6.92 -12.08
C GLY A 87 9.11 -6.65 -11.49
N GLY A 88 9.84 -7.73 -11.19
CA GLY A 88 11.20 -7.65 -10.68
C GLY A 88 11.93 -8.99 -10.68
N GLU A 89 13.22 -8.96 -10.33
CA GLU A 89 14.09 -10.15 -10.33
C GLU A 89 13.94 -10.97 -9.05
N LYS A 90 13.65 -10.31 -7.94
CA LYS A 90 13.46 -10.90 -6.61
C LYS A 90 12.24 -10.29 -5.95
N VAL A 91 11.68 -11.02 -5.00
CA VAL A 91 10.58 -10.53 -4.14
C VAL A 91 10.98 -10.59 -2.67
N ARG A 92 10.31 -9.82 -1.81
CA ARG A 92 10.31 -9.99 -0.35
C ARG A 92 8.95 -9.59 0.22
N LEU A 93 8.60 -10.16 1.35
CA LEU A 93 7.28 -10.01 1.95
C LEU A 93 7.37 -9.13 3.20
N ARG A 94 6.30 -8.36 3.44
CA ARG A 94 6.06 -7.62 4.67
C ARG A 94 4.95 -8.31 5.43
N ILE A 95 5.24 -8.80 6.62
CA ILE A 95 4.30 -9.55 7.47
C ILE A 95 4.11 -8.78 8.76
N THR A 96 2.88 -8.47 9.11
CA THR A 96 2.57 -7.65 10.28
C THR A 96 1.66 -8.37 11.28
N ASN A 97 1.91 -8.10 12.54
CA ASN A 97 1.08 -8.50 13.67
C ASN A 97 0.56 -7.27 14.45
N ALA A 98 0.28 -6.18 13.72
CA ALA A 98 -0.10 -4.88 14.29
C ALA A 98 -1.28 -4.99 15.25
N TYR A 99 -2.29 -5.77 14.89
CA TYR A 99 -3.54 -5.92 15.67
C TYR A 99 -3.66 -7.26 16.39
N GLY A 100 -2.63 -8.10 16.38
CA GLY A 100 -2.64 -9.38 17.09
C GLY A 100 -2.74 -9.23 18.59
N THR A 101 -3.26 -10.26 19.27
CA THR A 101 -3.40 -10.25 20.74
C THR A 101 -2.18 -10.81 21.48
N GLY A 102 -1.30 -11.55 20.76
CA GLY A 102 -0.07 -12.14 21.27
C GLY A 102 0.99 -12.26 20.18
N PRO A 103 2.13 -12.91 20.44
CA PRO A 103 3.13 -13.20 19.43
C PRO A 103 2.57 -14.12 18.34
N LEU A 104 2.86 -13.82 17.07
CA LEU A 104 2.54 -14.64 15.92
C LEU A 104 3.77 -15.50 15.57
N THR A 105 3.64 -16.82 15.67
CA THR A 105 4.66 -17.75 15.22
C THR A 105 4.38 -18.19 13.79
N ILE A 106 5.31 -17.93 12.89
CA ILE A 106 5.35 -18.47 11.53
C ILE A 106 6.31 -19.65 11.58
N GLY A 107 5.81 -20.87 11.41
CA GLY A 107 6.64 -22.08 11.43
C GLY A 107 7.33 -22.32 10.12
N HIS A 108 6.70 -21.97 9.01
CA HIS A 108 7.21 -22.12 7.66
C HIS A 108 6.46 -21.16 6.73
N ALA A 109 7.13 -20.67 5.69
CA ALA A 109 6.49 -19.80 4.71
C ALA A 109 7.07 -20.06 3.30
N SER A 110 6.24 -19.84 2.29
CA SER A 110 6.68 -19.93 0.89
C SER A 110 5.96 -18.93 -0.01
N VAL A 111 6.55 -18.69 -1.16
CA VAL A 111 5.92 -17.96 -2.27
C VAL A 111 6.06 -18.78 -3.56
N GLY A 112 5.02 -18.78 -4.40
CA GLY A 112 5.04 -19.49 -5.67
C GLY A 112 4.11 -18.86 -6.69
N LEU A 113 4.17 -19.34 -7.93
CA LEU A 113 3.34 -18.87 -9.03
C LEU A 113 2.10 -19.75 -9.14
N PRO A 114 0.88 -19.21 -9.17
CA PRO A 114 -0.34 -19.97 -9.47
C PRO A 114 -0.24 -20.69 -10.81
N ALA A 115 -0.77 -21.91 -10.91
CA ALA A 115 -0.79 -22.69 -12.15
C ALA A 115 -1.64 -22.01 -13.24
N THR A 116 -2.75 -21.40 -12.81
CA THR A 116 -3.60 -20.52 -13.63
C THR A 116 -4.06 -19.35 -12.76
N PRO A 117 -4.44 -18.21 -13.33
CA PRO A 117 -4.94 -17.08 -12.56
C PRO A 117 -6.05 -17.49 -11.58
N GLY A 118 -5.95 -17.03 -10.33
CA GLY A 118 -6.92 -17.34 -9.28
C GLY A 118 -6.81 -18.76 -8.67
N SER A 119 -5.92 -19.61 -9.16
CA SER A 119 -5.78 -21.00 -8.67
C SER A 119 -4.92 -21.09 -7.41
N PRO A 120 -5.37 -21.86 -6.39
CA PRO A 120 -4.53 -22.21 -5.25
C PRO A 120 -3.43 -23.24 -5.58
N THR A 121 -3.54 -23.96 -6.71
CA THR A 121 -2.53 -24.88 -7.21
C THR A 121 -1.39 -24.09 -7.83
N LEU A 122 -0.14 -24.45 -7.50
CA LEU A 122 1.06 -23.75 -7.93
C LEU A 122 1.73 -24.44 -9.12
N GLN A 123 2.43 -23.68 -9.92
CA GLN A 123 3.23 -24.21 -11.01
C GLN A 123 4.35 -25.09 -10.45
N PRO A 124 4.57 -26.29 -11.00
CA PRO A 124 5.68 -27.16 -10.58
C PRO A 124 7.03 -26.43 -10.63
N GLY A 125 7.81 -26.51 -9.54
CA GLY A 125 9.13 -25.89 -9.44
C GLY A 125 9.13 -24.38 -9.23
N SER A 126 7.96 -23.71 -9.08
CA SER A 126 7.90 -22.28 -8.81
C SER A 126 7.99 -21.93 -7.32
N ILE A 127 7.76 -22.87 -6.42
CA ILE A 127 7.80 -22.63 -4.98
C ILE A 127 9.21 -22.22 -4.56
N ARG A 128 9.26 -21.15 -3.77
CA ARG A 128 10.47 -20.70 -3.09
C ARG A 128 10.18 -20.61 -1.61
N GLU A 129 11.07 -21.16 -0.82
CA GLU A 129 11.08 -20.98 0.62
C GLU A 129 11.29 -19.52 0.98
N VAL A 130 10.63 -19.08 2.05
CA VAL A 130 10.76 -17.74 2.63
C VAL A 130 11.53 -17.85 3.94
N THR A 131 12.63 -17.12 4.04
CA THR A 131 13.45 -17.08 5.25
C THR A 131 13.41 -15.72 5.93
N PHE A 132 13.79 -15.72 7.21
CA PHE A 132 13.79 -14.58 8.12
C PHE A 132 15.17 -14.49 8.79
N ASN A 133 16.07 -13.67 8.28
CA ASN A 133 17.47 -13.62 8.68
C ASN A 133 18.16 -15.02 8.60
N GLY A 134 17.85 -15.75 7.52
CA GLY A 134 18.36 -17.11 7.26
C GLY A 134 17.64 -18.23 8.03
N SER A 135 16.59 -17.95 8.79
CA SER A 135 15.78 -18.97 9.47
C SER A 135 14.47 -19.22 8.72
N GLU A 136 14.02 -20.46 8.65
CA GLU A 136 12.73 -20.87 8.07
C GLU A 136 11.53 -20.40 8.88
N SER A 137 11.74 -20.14 10.17
CA SER A 137 10.69 -19.74 11.11
C SER A 137 10.97 -18.38 11.74
N ALA A 138 9.89 -17.70 12.14
CA ALA A 138 9.97 -16.42 12.83
C ALA A 138 8.85 -16.22 13.84
N THR A 139 9.09 -15.31 14.79
CA THR A 139 8.06 -14.78 15.69
C THR A 139 7.89 -13.29 15.42
N VAL A 140 6.68 -12.89 15.05
CA VAL A 140 6.31 -11.48 14.89
C VAL A 140 5.60 -11.06 16.19
N TYR A 141 6.24 -10.20 16.95
CA TYR A 141 5.65 -9.73 18.22
C TYR A 141 4.43 -8.83 17.95
N LYS A 142 3.54 -8.75 18.94
CA LYS A 142 2.38 -7.86 18.86
C LYS A 142 2.80 -6.43 18.54
N GLY A 143 2.12 -5.80 17.56
CA GLY A 143 2.40 -4.45 17.11
C GLY A 143 3.60 -4.33 16.16
N ALA A 144 4.31 -5.43 15.85
CA ALA A 144 5.49 -5.41 15.01
C ALA A 144 5.19 -5.83 13.57
N GLU A 145 6.07 -5.40 12.68
CA GLU A 145 6.17 -5.87 11.30
C GLU A 145 7.52 -6.58 11.09
N LEU A 146 7.55 -7.56 10.21
CA LEU A 146 8.73 -8.32 9.82
C LEU A 146 8.90 -8.28 8.31
N LEU A 147 10.12 -8.03 7.86
CA LEU A 147 10.51 -8.11 6.47
C LEU A 147 11.29 -9.42 6.25
N THR A 148 10.94 -10.16 5.19
CA THR A 148 11.63 -11.41 4.85
C THR A 148 12.98 -11.15 4.17
N ASP A 149 13.81 -12.18 4.11
CA ASP A 149 14.98 -12.17 3.25
C ASP A 149 14.57 -12.05 1.76
N PRO A 150 15.47 -11.59 0.88
CA PRO A 150 15.22 -11.57 -0.55
C PRO A 150 15.03 -12.97 -1.14
N ILE A 151 13.97 -13.19 -1.89
CA ILE A 151 13.59 -14.46 -2.50
C ILE A 151 13.88 -14.41 -3.99
N ASP A 152 14.65 -15.36 -4.52
CA ASP A 152 14.98 -15.49 -5.94
C ASP A 152 13.77 -16.05 -6.71
N LEU A 153 12.83 -15.18 -7.02
CA LEU A 153 11.62 -15.45 -7.80
C LEU A 153 11.35 -14.28 -8.75
N PRO A 154 11.74 -14.37 -10.01
CA PRO A 154 11.36 -13.37 -11.01
C PRO A 154 9.85 -13.33 -11.20
N VAL A 155 9.27 -12.15 -11.18
CA VAL A 155 7.83 -11.91 -11.38
C VAL A 155 7.61 -10.89 -12.48
N SER A 156 6.57 -11.13 -13.27
CA SER A 156 6.14 -10.18 -14.32
C SER A 156 5.19 -9.16 -13.73
N ALA A 157 5.19 -7.95 -14.26
CA ALA A 157 4.18 -6.96 -13.92
C ALA A 157 2.77 -7.52 -14.19
N THR A 158 1.82 -7.19 -13.32
CA THR A 158 0.44 -7.69 -13.31
C THR A 158 0.30 -9.22 -13.18
N GLY A 159 1.39 -9.93 -12.82
CA GLY A 159 1.37 -11.36 -12.51
C GLY A 159 0.76 -11.65 -11.14
N GLU A 160 0.40 -12.91 -10.91
CA GLU A 160 -0.09 -13.37 -9.61
C GLU A 160 0.97 -14.14 -8.84
N LEU A 161 0.94 -13.98 -7.52
CA LEU A 161 1.72 -14.73 -6.55
C LEU A 161 0.79 -15.41 -5.55
N ALA A 162 1.20 -16.56 -5.06
CA ALA A 162 0.59 -17.22 -3.91
C ALA A 162 1.59 -17.21 -2.74
N VAL A 163 1.22 -16.58 -1.64
CA VAL A 163 1.98 -16.58 -0.39
C VAL A 163 1.34 -17.56 0.57
N THR A 164 2.09 -18.54 1.02
CA THR A 164 1.66 -19.54 2.01
C THR A 164 2.37 -19.32 3.32
N LEU A 165 1.61 -19.17 4.43
CA LEU A 165 2.12 -19.05 5.79
C LEU A 165 1.59 -20.23 6.61
N TYR A 166 2.49 -21.02 7.18
CA TYR A 166 2.13 -22.07 8.15
C TYR A 166 2.20 -21.52 9.58
N LEU A 167 1.12 -21.71 10.31
CA LEU A 167 0.88 -21.21 11.67
C LEU A 167 0.73 -22.39 12.64
N PRO A 168 1.85 -22.86 13.23
CA PRO A 168 1.86 -24.11 14.02
C PRO A 168 1.12 -23.99 15.36
N THR A 169 1.07 -22.80 15.93
CA THR A 169 0.47 -22.54 17.24
C THR A 169 -0.71 -21.59 17.13
N ALA A 170 -1.60 -21.63 18.13
CA ALA A 170 -2.75 -20.74 18.16
C ALA A 170 -2.32 -19.27 18.05
N THR A 171 -2.80 -18.59 17.03
CA THR A 171 -2.46 -17.18 16.80
C THR A 171 -3.26 -16.22 17.67
N GLY A 172 -4.41 -16.65 18.19
CA GLY A 172 -5.41 -15.74 18.72
C GLY A 172 -5.97 -14.84 17.63
N ALA A 173 -6.48 -13.69 18.01
CA ALA A 173 -7.03 -12.72 17.07
C ALA A 173 -5.94 -12.17 16.13
N THR A 174 -6.34 -11.91 14.88
CA THR A 174 -5.42 -11.66 13.76
C THR A 174 -5.36 -10.17 13.37
N SER A 175 -4.28 -9.78 12.70
CA SER A 175 -4.30 -8.62 11.81
C SER A 175 -4.87 -9.06 10.46
N TRP A 176 -5.90 -8.40 9.95
CA TRP A 176 -6.58 -8.85 8.75
C TRP A 176 -7.09 -7.70 7.89
N HIS A 177 -7.31 -7.98 6.60
CA HIS A 177 -8.05 -7.15 5.66
C HIS A 177 -9.35 -7.85 5.28
N TRP A 178 -10.50 -7.26 5.60
CA TRP A 178 -11.78 -7.97 5.58
C TRP A 178 -12.46 -8.05 4.20
N THR A 179 -12.06 -7.21 3.24
CA THR A 179 -12.67 -7.13 1.89
C THR A 179 -11.65 -7.34 0.78
N ALA A 180 -10.81 -8.37 0.90
CA ALA A 180 -9.69 -8.61 -0.02
C ALA A 180 -10.06 -8.70 -1.51
N ARG A 181 -11.32 -8.98 -1.86
CA ARG A 181 -11.78 -9.26 -3.23
C ARG A 181 -10.97 -10.34 -3.94
N GLN A 182 -10.20 -11.11 -3.15
CA GLN A 182 -9.42 -12.28 -3.52
C GLN A 182 -9.65 -13.39 -2.51
N THR A 183 -9.44 -14.64 -2.92
CA THR A 183 -9.64 -15.79 -2.04
C THR A 183 -8.34 -16.20 -1.38
N SER A 184 -8.36 -16.33 -0.05
CA SER A 184 -7.35 -17.00 0.75
C SER A 184 -7.82 -18.38 1.13
N TYR A 185 -6.97 -19.38 0.95
CA TYR A 185 -7.28 -20.79 1.17
C TYR A 185 -6.60 -21.29 2.44
N VAL A 186 -7.36 -21.98 3.30
CA VAL A 186 -6.87 -22.53 4.56
C VAL A 186 -6.77 -24.05 4.47
N TYR A 187 -5.65 -24.58 4.97
CA TYR A 187 -5.36 -26.02 4.97
C TYR A 187 -4.95 -26.47 6.38
N ALA A 188 -5.22 -27.72 6.71
CA ALA A 188 -4.69 -28.34 7.91
C ALA A 188 -3.20 -28.64 7.75
N GLY A 189 -2.43 -28.39 8.80
CA GLY A 189 -0.99 -28.64 8.86
C GLY A 189 -0.15 -27.75 7.92
N ASP A 190 1.12 -28.10 7.78
CA ASP A 190 2.07 -27.39 6.91
C ASP A 190 1.84 -27.73 5.43
N LYS A 191 1.62 -26.70 4.62
CA LYS A 191 1.44 -26.76 3.16
C LYS A 191 2.37 -25.78 2.42
N ALA A 192 3.39 -25.26 3.07
CA ALA A 192 4.29 -24.29 2.46
C ALA A 192 4.98 -24.87 1.21
N GLU A 193 5.41 -26.12 1.24
CA GLU A 193 6.09 -26.77 0.10
C GLU A 193 5.11 -27.50 -0.86
N THR A 194 3.82 -27.47 -0.60
CA THR A 194 2.84 -28.24 -1.37
C THR A 194 2.34 -27.42 -2.58
N ALA A 195 2.59 -27.91 -3.79
CA ALA A 195 2.08 -27.28 -5.01
C ALA A 195 0.58 -27.54 -5.23
N ASP A 196 0.08 -28.70 -4.80
CA ASP A 196 -1.34 -29.06 -4.90
C ASP A 196 -2.19 -28.10 -4.06
N GLY A 197 -3.17 -27.49 -4.69
CA GLY A 197 -4.12 -26.56 -4.07
C GLY A 197 -5.41 -27.22 -3.58
N THR A 198 -5.51 -28.56 -3.62
CA THR A 198 -6.70 -29.28 -3.14
C THR A 198 -6.66 -29.54 -1.63
N GLY A 199 -7.78 -29.95 -1.04
CA GLY A 199 -7.86 -30.30 0.37
C GLY A 199 -7.94 -29.11 1.33
N GLN A 200 -8.34 -27.94 0.86
CA GLN A 200 -8.61 -26.79 1.71
C GLN A 200 -9.76 -27.09 2.69
N THR A 201 -9.55 -26.67 3.95
CA THR A 201 -10.57 -26.80 5.02
C THR A 201 -11.51 -25.61 5.07
N ALA A 202 -11.07 -24.46 4.56
CA ALA A 202 -11.85 -23.24 4.43
C ALA A 202 -11.30 -22.35 3.31
N ALA A 203 -12.12 -21.39 2.87
CA ALA A 203 -11.75 -20.35 1.95
C ALA A 203 -12.41 -19.03 2.39
N TYR A 204 -11.63 -17.95 2.42
CA TYR A 204 -12.07 -16.66 2.91
C TYR A 204 -11.70 -15.55 1.92
N ASN A 205 -12.54 -14.54 1.78
CA ASN A 205 -12.26 -13.35 0.98
C ASN A 205 -11.56 -12.27 1.84
N HIS A 206 -10.52 -12.67 2.56
CA HIS A 206 -9.77 -11.87 3.51
C HIS A 206 -8.28 -12.09 3.32
N PHE A 207 -7.45 -11.07 3.62
CA PHE A 207 -6.04 -11.28 3.82
C PHE A 207 -5.71 -11.32 5.32
N TYR A 208 -4.63 -12.01 5.66
CA TYR A 208 -4.17 -12.16 7.05
C TYR A 208 -2.67 -11.97 7.13
N TYR A 209 -2.20 -11.13 8.01
CA TYR A 209 -0.79 -10.87 8.35
C TYR A 209 0.08 -10.34 7.19
N LEU A 210 -0.25 -10.59 5.94
CA LEU A 210 0.51 -10.12 4.79
C LEU A 210 0.13 -8.66 4.49
N ALA A 211 1.07 -7.73 4.73
CA ALA A 211 0.85 -6.29 4.52
C ALA A 211 1.36 -5.80 3.17
N GLY A 212 2.40 -6.43 2.62
CA GLY A 212 2.97 -5.98 1.36
C GLY A 212 3.93 -6.97 0.70
N ILE A 213 4.19 -6.72 -0.57
CA ILE A 213 5.22 -7.38 -1.38
C ILE A 213 6.03 -6.31 -2.09
N GLU A 214 7.34 -6.46 -2.03
CA GLU A 214 8.30 -5.63 -2.72
C GLU A 214 9.04 -6.44 -3.79
N VAL A 215 9.43 -5.78 -4.87
CA VAL A 215 10.28 -6.34 -5.90
C VAL A 215 11.62 -5.61 -5.98
N LEU A 216 12.67 -6.36 -6.26
CA LEU A 216 13.97 -5.80 -6.62
C LEU A 216 13.96 -5.50 -8.12
N THR A 217 14.04 -4.23 -8.47
CA THR A 217 14.02 -3.77 -9.88
C THR A 217 15.12 -2.74 -10.13
N LYS A 218 15.61 -2.70 -11.37
CA LYS A 218 16.57 -1.68 -11.83
C LYS A 218 15.89 -0.46 -12.46
N THR A 219 14.60 -0.55 -12.69
CA THR A 219 13.89 0.33 -13.62
C THR A 219 12.73 1.13 -13.02
N GLY A 220 12.02 0.64 -12.01
CA GLY A 220 10.82 1.28 -11.49
C GLY A 220 11.03 2.71 -10.95
N LEU A 221 10.09 3.64 -11.20
CA LEU A 221 10.16 5.04 -10.74
C LEU A 221 9.84 5.23 -9.25
N GLY A 222 9.43 4.19 -8.56
CA GLY A 222 8.98 4.25 -7.16
C GLY A 222 7.58 3.66 -7.01
N THR A 223 6.85 4.13 -6.00
CA THR A 223 5.55 3.56 -5.63
C THR A 223 4.47 4.64 -5.62
N VAL A 224 3.34 4.34 -6.22
CA VAL A 224 2.07 5.05 -6.06
C VAL A 224 1.24 4.31 -5.03
N VAL A 225 0.81 4.98 -3.99
CA VAL A 225 -0.04 4.42 -2.94
C VAL A 225 -1.45 4.97 -3.11
N VAL A 226 -2.43 4.09 -3.21
CA VAL A 226 -3.86 4.45 -3.20
C VAL A 226 -4.37 4.31 -1.77
N LEU A 227 -4.69 5.44 -1.16
CA LEU A 227 -5.30 5.56 0.16
C LEU A 227 -6.78 5.89 -0.03
N GLY A 228 -7.62 4.90 0.09
CA GLY A 228 -9.03 5.03 -0.24
C GLY A 228 -9.97 4.29 0.71
N ASP A 229 -11.21 4.25 0.30
CA ASP A 229 -12.27 3.49 0.97
C ASP A 229 -12.75 2.30 0.13
N SER A 230 -14.02 1.93 0.25
CA SER A 230 -14.62 0.77 -0.45
C SER A 230 -14.58 0.89 -1.97
N ILE A 231 -14.59 2.10 -2.53
CA ILE A 231 -14.53 2.33 -3.98
C ILE A 231 -13.17 1.91 -4.52
N SER A 232 -12.09 2.24 -3.80
CA SER A 232 -10.72 1.86 -4.17
C SER A 232 -10.37 0.44 -3.71
N ASP A 233 -10.91 -0.02 -2.57
CA ASP A 233 -10.75 -1.39 -2.07
C ASP A 233 -11.43 -2.42 -2.98
N GLY A 234 -12.42 -1.97 -3.76
CA GLY A 234 -13.03 -2.72 -4.84
C GLY A 234 -14.38 -3.34 -4.51
N SER A 235 -15.13 -2.78 -3.55
CA SER A 235 -16.54 -3.15 -3.36
C SER A 235 -17.29 -3.00 -4.69
N GLY A 236 -18.12 -3.98 -5.03
CA GLY A 236 -18.82 -4.03 -6.32
C GLY A 236 -18.03 -4.70 -7.47
N SER A 237 -16.71 -4.88 -7.35
CA SER A 237 -15.92 -5.57 -8.37
C SER A 237 -16.09 -7.09 -8.33
N THR A 238 -15.81 -7.77 -9.44
CA THR A 238 -15.89 -9.24 -9.55
C THR A 238 -14.82 -9.89 -8.67
N LEU A 239 -15.27 -10.80 -7.78
CA LEU A 239 -14.38 -11.53 -6.87
C LEU A 239 -13.34 -12.35 -7.65
N GLY A 240 -12.07 -12.25 -7.27
CA GLY A 240 -10.96 -13.00 -7.86
C GLY A 240 -10.51 -12.51 -9.23
N ALA A 241 -11.20 -11.53 -9.84
CA ALA A 241 -10.91 -11.07 -11.18
C ALA A 241 -9.83 -9.96 -11.26
N ASN A 242 -9.41 -9.39 -10.11
CA ASN A 242 -8.49 -8.25 -10.07
C ASN A 242 -8.97 -7.08 -10.94
N THR A 243 -10.23 -6.66 -10.73
CA THR A 243 -10.94 -5.63 -11.48
C THR A 243 -11.22 -4.37 -10.65
N ARG A 244 -10.47 -4.15 -9.57
CA ARG A 244 -10.46 -2.86 -8.86
C ARG A 244 -9.87 -1.78 -9.75
N TRP A 245 -10.26 -0.52 -9.57
CA TRP A 245 -9.69 0.54 -10.41
C TRP A 245 -8.15 0.67 -10.26
N PRO A 246 -7.51 0.42 -9.08
CA PRO A 246 -6.05 0.39 -8.99
C PRO A 246 -5.41 -0.77 -9.77
N ASP A 247 -6.10 -1.92 -9.92
CA ASP A 247 -5.63 -3.03 -10.76
C ASP A 247 -5.63 -2.67 -12.25
N TYR A 248 -6.71 -2.00 -12.72
CA TYR A 248 -6.77 -1.47 -14.08
C TYR A 248 -5.72 -0.39 -14.31
N LEU A 249 -5.47 0.49 -13.32
CA LEU A 249 -4.42 1.50 -13.39
C LEU A 249 -3.04 0.86 -13.57
N ALA A 250 -2.71 -0.15 -12.77
CA ALA A 250 -1.46 -0.91 -12.92
C ALA A 250 -1.31 -1.51 -14.32
N GLY A 251 -2.39 -2.10 -14.87
CA GLY A 251 -2.40 -2.62 -16.24
C GLY A 251 -2.18 -1.54 -17.30
N ARG A 252 -2.74 -0.34 -17.12
CA ARG A 252 -2.53 0.80 -18.03
C ARG A 252 -1.08 1.31 -17.99
N ILE A 253 -0.49 1.41 -16.81
CA ILE A 253 0.91 1.80 -16.62
C ILE A 253 1.81 0.85 -17.41
N THR A 254 1.69 -0.46 -17.15
CA THR A 254 2.48 -1.50 -17.82
C THR A 254 2.30 -1.51 -19.35
N GLY A 255 1.13 -1.16 -19.85
CA GLY A 255 0.85 -1.14 -21.30
C GLY A 255 1.25 0.15 -22.03
N THR A 256 1.54 1.22 -21.28
CA THR A 256 1.73 2.57 -21.86
C THR A 256 3.16 3.06 -21.77
N TRP A 257 3.84 2.81 -20.66
CA TRP A 257 5.19 3.30 -20.44
C TRP A 257 6.24 2.27 -20.85
N PRO A 258 7.43 2.73 -21.30
CA PRO A 258 8.56 1.81 -21.44
C PRO A 258 8.81 1.15 -20.07
N ALA A 259 9.05 -0.15 -20.05
CA ALA A 259 9.27 -0.94 -18.82
C ALA A 259 10.33 -0.38 -17.84
N LEU A 260 11.07 0.63 -18.29
CA LEU A 260 12.10 1.34 -17.52
C LEU A 260 11.55 2.42 -16.56
N ALA A 261 10.26 2.76 -16.64
CA ALA A 261 9.69 3.91 -15.97
C ALA A 261 8.39 3.61 -15.19
N ASP A 262 8.00 2.34 -15.07
CA ASP A 262 6.75 1.98 -14.40
C ASP A 262 6.87 2.15 -12.87
N PRO A 263 5.97 2.90 -12.19
CA PRO A 263 5.82 2.83 -10.75
C PRO A 263 5.06 1.55 -10.33
N GLY A 264 5.34 1.04 -9.15
CA GLY A 264 4.45 0.10 -8.49
C GLY A 264 3.18 0.80 -8.01
N VAL A 265 2.06 0.10 -7.99
CA VAL A 265 0.77 0.57 -7.45
C VAL A 265 0.40 -0.28 -6.25
N LEU A 266 0.26 0.34 -5.08
CA LEU A 266 -0.22 -0.30 -3.85
C LEU A 266 -1.62 0.19 -3.53
N ASN A 267 -2.52 -0.73 -3.20
CA ASN A 267 -3.87 -0.39 -2.75
C ASN A 267 -3.99 -0.65 -1.25
N VAL A 268 -3.87 0.41 -0.45
CA VAL A 268 -4.02 0.38 1.00
C VAL A 268 -5.38 0.93 1.45
N SER A 269 -6.37 0.77 0.59
CA SER A 269 -7.74 1.20 0.86
C SER A 269 -8.44 0.24 1.81
N LEU A 270 -9.42 0.74 2.55
CA LEU A 270 -10.23 -0.02 3.50
C LEU A 270 -11.71 0.31 3.30
N ALA A 271 -12.53 -0.69 3.02
CA ALA A 271 -13.96 -0.47 2.88
C ALA A 271 -14.56 0.17 4.14
N GLY A 272 -15.31 1.26 3.97
CA GLY A 272 -15.90 2.03 5.06
C GLY A 272 -14.97 3.02 5.76
N ASN A 273 -13.72 3.14 5.33
CA ASN A 273 -12.73 4.03 5.96
C ASN A 273 -13.14 5.50 5.88
N GLN A 274 -12.80 6.25 6.90
CA GLN A 274 -13.08 7.68 7.03
C GLN A 274 -11.78 8.49 7.13
N VAL A 275 -11.85 9.76 6.81
CA VAL A 275 -10.69 10.68 6.88
C VAL A 275 -10.27 10.90 8.33
N THR A 276 -11.24 11.15 9.24
CA THR A 276 -10.97 11.65 10.58
C THR A 276 -11.48 10.78 11.72
N ARG A 277 -12.20 9.70 11.44
CA ARG A 277 -12.82 8.87 12.47
C ARG A 277 -12.48 7.40 12.32
N ASP A 278 -12.04 6.79 13.42
CA ASP A 278 -11.73 5.36 13.46
C ASP A 278 -12.99 4.51 13.44
N GLY A 279 -12.94 3.37 12.76
CA GLY A 279 -14.02 2.40 12.72
C GLY A 279 -14.41 1.90 14.11
N LEU A 280 -13.44 1.74 15.02
CA LEU A 280 -13.70 1.35 16.40
C LEU A 280 -14.62 2.34 17.14
N ALA A 281 -14.53 3.63 16.84
CA ALA A 281 -15.38 4.67 17.46
C ALA A 281 -16.87 4.54 17.10
N ILE A 282 -17.20 3.73 16.08
CA ILE A 282 -18.57 3.40 15.67
C ILE A 282 -18.84 1.88 15.77
N ASN A 283 -18.11 1.18 16.63
CA ASN A 283 -18.22 -0.27 16.87
C ASN A 283 -18.03 -1.11 15.60
N SER A 284 -17.22 -0.65 14.66
CA SER A 284 -16.92 -1.30 13.39
C SER A 284 -15.41 -1.35 13.12
N PRO A 285 -14.61 -2.07 13.94
CA PRO A 285 -13.16 -2.05 13.84
C PRO A 285 -12.61 -2.51 12.48
N ALA A 286 -13.36 -3.30 11.73
CA ALA A 286 -12.99 -3.71 10.38
C ALA A 286 -12.89 -2.54 9.37
N LEU A 287 -13.50 -1.37 9.67
CA LEU A 287 -13.38 -0.17 8.83
C LEU A 287 -12.03 0.54 9.01
N GLY A 288 -11.21 0.07 9.95
CA GLY A 288 -9.85 0.53 10.22
C GLY A 288 -9.76 1.82 11.00
N ASP A 289 -8.54 2.18 11.32
CA ASP A 289 -8.19 3.48 11.87
C ASP A 289 -8.45 4.56 10.82
N SER A 290 -8.67 5.81 11.23
CA SER A 290 -8.89 6.92 10.31
C SER A 290 -7.70 7.09 9.36
N ALA A 291 -7.93 7.60 8.17
CA ALA A 291 -6.87 7.81 7.19
C ALA A 291 -5.72 8.66 7.76
N LEU A 292 -6.03 9.65 8.59
CA LEU A 292 -5.02 10.45 9.28
C LEU A 292 -4.19 9.64 10.29
N ALA A 293 -4.80 8.69 10.99
CA ALA A 293 -4.10 7.88 11.99
C ALA A 293 -3.17 6.84 11.35
N ARG A 294 -3.53 6.31 10.16
CA ARG A 294 -2.78 5.25 9.47
C ARG A 294 -1.80 5.74 8.40
N LEU A 295 -1.58 7.07 8.25
CA LEU A 295 -0.70 7.62 7.23
C LEU A 295 0.74 7.12 7.33
N ASP A 296 1.30 7.05 8.54
CA ASP A 296 2.68 6.61 8.74
C ASP A 296 2.84 5.14 8.33
N ASP A 297 1.94 4.28 8.77
CA ASP A 297 2.04 2.83 8.55
C ASP A 297 1.66 2.43 7.11
N ASP A 298 0.58 3.00 6.56
CA ASP A 298 0.04 2.54 5.28
C ASP A 298 0.59 3.32 4.08
N VAL A 299 1.08 4.56 4.26
CA VAL A 299 1.56 5.39 3.15
C VAL A 299 3.04 5.67 3.26
N PHE A 300 3.50 6.27 4.37
CA PHE A 300 4.86 6.78 4.45
C PHE A 300 5.91 5.70 4.63
N SER A 301 5.56 4.57 5.25
CA SER A 301 6.43 3.40 5.38
C SER A 301 6.62 2.62 4.08
N GLN A 302 5.82 2.90 3.04
CA GLN A 302 5.86 2.11 1.81
C GLN A 302 7.16 2.33 1.03
N PRO A 303 7.80 1.24 0.54
CA PRO A 303 9.11 1.32 -0.09
C PRO A 303 9.06 2.12 -1.39
N GLY A 304 9.81 3.21 -1.43
CA GLY A 304 9.93 4.07 -2.60
C GLY A 304 8.68 4.89 -2.93
N VAL A 305 7.80 5.14 -1.96
CA VAL A 305 6.60 5.96 -2.17
C VAL A 305 6.97 7.34 -2.70
N ARG A 306 6.26 7.80 -3.73
CA ARG A 306 6.41 9.11 -4.36
C ARG A 306 5.09 9.84 -4.54
N THR A 307 4.03 9.10 -4.76
CA THR A 307 2.70 9.65 -5.00
C THR A 307 1.70 8.95 -4.12
N VAL A 308 0.82 9.71 -3.49
CA VAL A 308 -0.38 9.20 -2.83
C VAL A 308 -1.61 9.67 -3.59
N ILE A 309 -2.50 8.75 -3.94
CA ILE A 309 -3.83 9.05 -4.45
C ILE A 309 -4.80 8.88 -3.31
N VAL A 310 -5.52 9.95 -2.97
CA VAL A 310 -6.50 9.98 -1.88
C VAL A 310 -7.90 9.95 -2.45
N GLU A 311 -8.63 8.87 -2.18
CA GLU A 311 -10.03 8.68 -2.54
C GLU A 311 -10.81 8.38 -1.27
N LEU A 312 -11.21 9.41 -0.51
CA LEU A 312 -11.79 9.33 0.84
C LEU A 312 -12.74 10.49 1.12
N GLY A 313 -13.71 10.24 1.99
CA GLY A 313 -14.61 11.25 2.54
C GLY A 313 -16.09 10.92 2.40
N ILE A 314 -16.46 9.98 1.49
CA ILE A 314 -17.87 9.62 1.33
C ILE A 314 -18.41 8.93 2.60
N ASN A 315 -17.58 8.16 3.31
CA ASN A 315 -17.96 7.51 4.56
C ASN A 315 -18.10 8.51 5.73
N ASP A 316 -17.33 9.59 5.72
CA ASP A 316 -17.51 10.71 6.66
C ASP A 316 -18.88 11.35 6.47
N VAL A 317 -19.36 11.47 5.22
CA VAL A 317 -20.67 11.97 4.88
C VAL A 317 -21.77 11.01 5.31
N HIS A 318 -21.72 9.74 4.87
CA HIS A 318 -22.90 8.87 4.99
C HIS A 318 -22.94 8.04 6.28
N LEU A 319 -21.79 7.63 6.86
CA LEU A 319 -21.74 6.88 8.12
C LEU A 319 -21.72 7.79 9.34
N SER A 320 -20.93 8.87 9.30
CA SER A 320 -20.75 9.76 10.45
C SER A 320 -21.61 11.03 10.39
N GLY A 321 -22.09 11.42 9.22
CA GLY A 321 -22.87 12.64 9.06
C GLY A 321 -22.06 13.91 9.36
N PHE A 322 -20.76 13.90 9.11
CA PHE A 322 -19.89 15.04 9.38
C PHE A 322 -20.19 16.21 8.44
N PRO A 323 -20.09 17.47 8.93
CA PRO A 323 -20.19 18.63 8.07
C PRO A 323 -19.00 18.72 7.11
N ALA A 324 -19.20 19.35 5.95
CA ALA A 324 -18.16 19.50 4.92
C ALA A 324 -16.85 20.10 5.47
N ALA A 325 -16.95 21.08 6.38
CA ALA A 325 -15.78 21.73 6.97
C ALA A 325 -14.83 20.72 7.67
N GLN A 326 -15.38 19.77 8.44
CA GLN A 326 -14.59 18.77 9.14
C GLN A 326 -13.87 17.82 8.17
N ILE A 327 -14.56 17.38 7.12
CA ILE A 327 -13.99 16.51 6.08
C ILE A 327 -12.87 17.24 5.35
N ILE A 328 -13.10 18.48 4.96
CA ILE A 328 -12.14 19.36 4.29
C ILE A 328 -10.89 19.57 5.16
N ASP A 329 -11.07 19.83 6.45
CA ASP A 329 -9.95 20.04 7.36
C ASP A 329 -9.10 18.77 7.52
N GLY A 330 -9.75 17.60 7.55
CA GLY A 330 -9.05 16.31 7.54
C GLY A 330 -8.25 16.10 6.25
N LEU A 331 -8.83 16.34 5.08
CA LEU A 331 -8.16 16.24 3.78
C LEU A 331 -6.99 17.23 3.63
N ARG A 332 -7.13 18.45 4.19
CA ARG A 332 -6.02 19.43 4.27
C ARG A 332 -4.85 18.91 5.11
N GLN A 333 -5.15 18.34 6.28
CA GLN A 333 -4.11 17.78 7.16
C GLN A 333 -3.39 16.61 6.51
N LEU A 334 -4.11 15.70 5.86
CA LEU A 334 -3.54 14.60 5.11
C LEU A 334 -2.61 15.12 3.99
N THR A 335 -3.07 16.09 3.22
CA THR A 335 -2.30 16.71 2.14
C THR A 335 -1.04 17.37 2.67
N LEU A 336 -1.15 18.15 3.76
CA LEU A 336 -0.03 18.85 4.37
C LEU A 336 1.05 17.86 4.82
N GLN A 337 0.66 16.80 5.54
CA GLN A 337 1.59 15.79 6.06
C GLN A 337 2.29 15.02 4.93
N ALA A 338 1.56 14.67 3.85
CA ALA A 338 2.15 13.98 2.71
C ALA A 338 3.12 14.89 1.95
N LYS A 339 2.78 16.16 1.77
CA LYS A 339 3.67 17.14 1.12
C LYS A 339 4.90 17.47 1.95
N ASP A 340 4.79 17.54 3.27
CA ASP A 340 5.94 17.73 4.17
C ASP A 340 6.98 16.61 4.02
N ARG A 341 6.54 15.42 3.63
CA ARG A 341 7.41 14.28 3.28
C ARG A 341 7.86 14.22 1.82
N GLY A 342 7.54 15.25 1.04
CA GLY A 342 7.94 15.38 -0.37
C GLY A 342 7.12 14.51 -1.32
N LEU A 343 5.96 14.00 -0.90
CA LEU A 343 5.09 13.21 -1.76
C LEU A 343 4.26 14.11 -2.67
N ARG A 344 4.00 13.62 -3.88
CA ARG A 344 2.94 14.12 -4.74
C ARG A 344 1.59 13.66 -4.19
N VAL A 345 0.63 14.59 -4.11
CA VAL A 345 -0.72 14.31 -3.61
C VAL A 345 -1.73 14.52 -4.72
N VAL A 346 -2.42 13.45 -5.08
CA VAL A 346 -3.51 13.46 -6.05
C VAL A 346 -4.79 13.13 -5.30
N VAL A 347 -5.84 13.92 -5.46
CA VAL A 347 -7.11 13.70 -4.73
C VAL A 347 -8.24 13.36 -5.69
N ALA A 348 -9.21 12.55 -5.24
CA ALA A 348 -10.41 12.24 -5.98
C ALA A 348 -11.63 12.95 -5.40
N THR A 349 -12.58 13.36 -6.25
CA THR A 349 -13.89 13.84 -5.80
C THR A 349 -14.75 12.68 -5.32
N LEU A 350 -15.67 12.95 -4.40
CA LEU A 350 -16.61 11.99 -3.82
C LEU A 350 -17.69 11.62 -4.85
N GLY A 351 -17.83 10.33 -5.16
CA GLY A 351 -18.82 9.80 -6.08
C GLY A 351 -20.26 10.04 -5.64
N PRO A 352 -21.24 9.96 -6.56
CA PRO A 352 -22.67 10.07 -6.24
C PRO A 352 -23.15 8.82 -5.50
N PHE A 353 -24.22 8.97 -4.69
CA PHE A 353 -24.76 7.82 -3.91
C PHE A 353 -26.29 7.91 -3.66
N GLU A 354 -27.04 8.69 -4.47
CA GLU A 354 -28.49 8.70 -4.37
C GLU A 354 -29.08 7.31 -4.73
N GLY A 355 -29.90 6.80 -3.82
CA GLY A 355 -30.41 5.42 -3.87
C GLY A 355 -29.75 4.52 -2.85
N TYR A 356 -28.57 4.84 -2.36
CA TYR A 356 -27.94 4.13 -1.25
C TYR A 356 -28.73 4.36 0.05
N SER A 357 -28.81 3.34 0.90
CA SER A 357 -29.74 3.31 2.06
C SER A 357 -29.60 4.46 3.07
N THR A 358 -28.43 5.09 3.12
CA THR A 358 -28.16 6.21 4.05
C THR A 358 -28.21 7.58 3.39
N TRP A 359 -28.51 7.65 2.09
CA TRP A 359 -28.57 8.91 1.36
C TRP A 359 -29.70 9.80 1.86
N THR A 360 -29.43 11.10 1.95
CA THR A 360 -30.43 12.16 2.15
C THR A 360 -30.00 13.41 1.37
N PRO A 361 -30.95 14.35 1.08
CA PRO A 361 -30.60 15.62 0.43
C PRO A 361 -29.55 16.45 1.19
N GLU A 362 -29.57 16.40 2.53
CA GLU A 362 -28.59 17.10 3.37
C GLU A 362 -27.18 16.51 3.22
N LYS A 363 -27.06 15.18 3.18
CA LYS A 363 -25.77 14.50 2.93
C LYS A 363 -25.27 14.77 1.52
N GLU A 364 -26.17 14.81 0.54
CA GLU A 364 -25.81 15.22 -0.82
C GLU A 364 -25.27 16.66 -0.86
N ALA A 365 -25.89 17.59 -0.13
CA ALA A 365 -25.37 18.95 -0.03
C ALA A 365 -23.96 18.99 0.59
N VAL A 366 -23.68 18.17 1.60
CA VAL A 366 -22.33 18.04 2.18
C VAL A 366 -21.34 17.50 1.13
N ARG A 367 -21.70 16.41 0.42
CA ARG A 367 -20.87 15.83 -0.64
C ARG A 367 -20.53 16.89 -1.71
N GLN A 368 -21.52 17.63 -2.18
CA GLN A 368 -21.32 18.68 -3.17
C GLN A 368 -20.44 19.83 -2.65
N ALA A 369 -20.56 20.20 -1.38
CA ALA A 369 -19.70 21.22 -0.78
C ALA A 369 -18.23 20.74 -0.71
N VAL A 370 -17.98 19.49 -0.34
CA VAL A 370 -16.63 18.89 -0.37
C VAL A 370 -16.09 18.85 -1.81
N ASN A 371 -16.89 18.39 -2.77
CA ASN A 371 -16.49 18.32 -4.18
C ASN A 371 -16.21 19.70 -4.79
N THR A 372 -16.97 20.72 -4.40
CA THR A 372 -16.72 22.11 -4.82
C THR A 372 -15.36 22.58 -4.32
N TRP A 373 -15.04 22.28 -3.07
CA TRP A 373 -13.73 22.59 -2.50
C TRP A 373 -12.61 21.80 -3.17
N LEU A 374 -12.79 20.49 -3.44
CA LEU A 374 -11.79 19.65 -4.13
C LEU A 374 -11.50 20.15 -5.55
N ARG A 375 -12.50 20.67 -6.28
CA ARG A 375 -12.33 21.22 -7.64
C ARG A 375 -11.66 22.59 -7.68
N ALA A 376 -11.63 23.30 -6.56
CA ALA A 376 -10.85 24.54 -6.47
C ALA A 376 -9.36 24.21 -6.33
N ASP A 377 -8.49 25.18 -6.63
CA ASP A 377 -7.03 25.03 -6.41
C ASP A 377 -6.74 25.07 -4.91
N ASN A 378 -6.51 23.93 -4.29
CA ASN A 378 -6.28 23.76 -2.85
C ASN A 378 -4.93 23.15 -2.51
N GLY A 379 -3.94 23.30 -3.40
CA GLY A 379 -2.58 22.87 -3.16
C GLY A 379 -2.32 21.38 -3.38
N PHE A 380 -3.24 20.65 -4.00
CA PHE A 380 -3.00 19.31 -4.52
C PHE A 380 -2.14 19.37 -5.78
N ASP A 381 -1.45 18.26 -6.10
CA ASP A 381 -0.70 18.15 -7.36
C ASP A 381 -1.57 17.69 -8.53
N GLY A 382 -2.75 17.14 -8.23
CA GLY A 382 -3.73 16.71 -9.22
C GLY A 382 -5.10 16.39 -8.65
N LEU A 383 -6.11 16.46 -9.50
CA LEU A 383 -7.50 16.10 -9.20
C LEU A 383 -7.95 14.98 -10.12
N LEU A 384 -8.61 13.98 -9.55
CA LEU A 384 -9.37 12.94 -10.26
C LEU A 384 -10.86 13.22 -10.04
N ASP A 385 -11.56 13.67 -11.07
CA ASP A 385 -12.99 13.99 -10.92
C ASP A 385 -13.86 12.74 -11.04
N PHE A 386 -13.76 11.85 -10.05
CA PHE A 386 -14.50 10.58 -9.98
C PHE A 386 -16.01 10.79 -9.92
N ASP A 387 -16.46 11.88 -9.31
CA ASP A 387 -17.89 12.28 -9.36
C ASP A 387 -18.36 12.49 -10.80
N GLN A 388 -17.60 13.22 -11.61
CA GLN A 388 -17.96 13.46 -13.00
C GLN A 388 -17.95 12.16 -13.84
N ILE A 389 -17.05 11.23 -13.55
CA ILE A 389 -16.97 9.97 -14.26
C ILE A 389 -18.13 9.05 -13.92
N LEU A 390 -18.48 8.94 -12.61
CA LEU A 390 -19.45 7.96 -12.14
C LEU A 390 -20.89 8.44 -12.22
N ARG A 391 -21.15 9.75 -12.21
CA ARG A 391 -22.51 10.28 -12.14
C ARG A 391 -23.31 10.09 -13.42
N ASP A 392 -24.61 9.85 -13.28
CA ASP A 392 -25.56 9.94 -14.38
C ASP A 392 -25.71 11.42 -14.81
N PRO A 393 -25.42 11.80 -16.06
CA PRO A 393 -25.61 13.18 -16.54
C PRO A 393 -27.04 13.69 -16.40
N ALA A 394 -28.05 12.81 -16.45
CA ALA A 394 -29.45 13.17 -16.30
C ALA A 394 -29.90 13.30 -14.82
N ALA A 395 -29.16 12.67 -13.90
CA ALA A 395 -29.42 12.68 -12.46
C ALA A 395 -28.10 12.70 -11.68
N PRO A 396 -27.39 13.83 -11.56
CA PRO A 396 -26.01 13.90 -11.10
C PRO A 396 -25.74 13.43 -9.66
N SER A 397 -26.76 13.23 -8.85
CA SER A 397 -26.67 12.62 -7.51
C SER A 397 -26.65 11.08 -7.54
N LYS A 398 -26.93 10.46 -8.71
CA LYS A 398 -26.97 9.00 -8.92
C LYS A 398 -25.75 8.50 -9.67
N VAL A 399 -25.34 7.28 -9.35
CA VAL A 399 -24.38 6.53 -10.17
C VAL A 399 -25.02 6.22 -11.53
N LEU A 400 -24.22 6.39 -12.60
CA LEU A 400 -24.65 6.00 -13.94
C LEU A 400 -25.01 4.51 -13.96
N PRO A 401 -26.20 4.07 -14.43
CA PRO A 401 -26.64 2.68 -14.35
C PRO A 401 -25.64 1.67 -14.95
N ALA A 402 -24.88 2.06 -15.98
CA ALA A 402 -23.86 1.22 -16.59
C ALA A 402 -22.64 0.97 -15.67
N TYR A 403 -22.42 1.81 -14.68
CA TYR A 403 -21.29 1.75 -13.74
C TYR A 403 -21.70 1.29 -12.34
N ASP A 404 -23.00 1.23 -12.04
CA ASP A 404 -23.53 0.84 -10.74
C ASP A 404 -23.38 -0.66 -10.51
N SER A 405 -22.90 -1.07 -9.36
CA SER A 405 -22.89 -2.48 -8.93
C SER A 405 -24.27 -2.98 -8.52
N GLY A 406 -25.25 -2.08 -8.41
CA GLY A 406 -26.62 -2.35 -7.99
C GLY A 406 -26.94 -1.90 -6.57
N ASP A 407 -25.96 -1.32 -5.86
CA ASP A 407 -26.15 -0.77 -4.53
C ASP A 407 -26.18 0.77 -4.47
N HIS A 408 -25.95 1.42 -5.62
CA HIS A 408 -26.05 2.86 -5.84
C HIS A 408 -24.92 3.71 -5.22
N ILE A 409 -23.81 3.11 -4.85
CA ILE A 409 -22.61 3.81 -4.35
C ILE A 409 -21.32 3.21 -4.93
N HIS A 410 -21.23 1.88 -5.07
CA HIS A 410 -20.01 1.22 -5.54
C HIS A 410 -20.03 1.01 -7.06
N PRO A 411 -18.92 1.27 -7.74
CA PRO A 411 -18.81 0.95 -9.16
C PRO A 411 -18.69 -0.57 -9.39
N ASN A 412 -19.28 -1.05 -10.46
CA ASN A 412 -18.99 -2.36 -11.03
C ASN A 412 -17.65 -2.36 -11.78
N ASP A 413 -17.25 -3.49 -12.38
CA ASP A 413 -15.98 -3.60 -13.12
C ASP A 413 -15.85 -2.55 -14.25
N THR A 414 -16.95 -2.21 -14.93
CA THR A 414 -16.96 -1.21 -16.00
C THR A 414 -16.73 0.19 -15.43
N GLY A 415 -17.37 0.52 -14.32
CA GLY A 415 -17.15 1.77 -13.60
C GLY A 415 -15.72 1.88 -13.08
N ALA A 416 -15.20 0.81 -12.49
CA ALA A 416 -13.82 0.74 -12.01
C ALA A 416 -12.81 0.95 -13.17
N GLN A 417 -13.06 0.36 -14.33
CA GLN A 417 -12.24 0.57 -15.54
C GLN A 417 -12.30 2.04 -16.01
N ALA A 418 -13.49 2.66 -15.95
CA ALA A 418 -13.66 4.07 -16.31
C ALA A 418 -12.89 5.00 -15.37
N LEU A 419 -12.91 4.75 -14.04
CA LEU A 419 -12.12 5.48 -13.06
C LEU A 419 -10.62 5.37 -13.36
N ALA A 420 -10.14 4.16 -13.59
CA ALA A 420 -8.74 3.96 -13.94
C ALA A 420 -8.35 4.66 -15.24
N ALA A 421 -9.23 4.65 -16.26
CA ALA A 421 -9.00 5.31 -17.55
C ALA A 421 -8.85 6.83 -17.41
N ALA A 422 -9.52 7.42 -16.44
CA ALA A 422 -9.48 8.86 -16.19
C ALA A 422 -8.21 9.33 -15.46
N VAL A 423 -7.40 8.43 -14.89
CA VAL A 423 -6.15 8.82 -14.22
C VAL A 423 -5.12 9.28 -15.24
N PRO A 424 -4.68 10.55 -15.22
CA PRO A 424 -3.60 11.02 -16.08
C PRO A 424 -2.26 10.45 -15.60
N LEU A 425 -1.61 9.58 -16.39
CA LEU A 425 -0.39 8.87 -15.94
C LEU A 425 0.76 9.81 -15.59
N TRP A 426 0.82 11.01 -16.18
CA TRP A 426 1.84 12.02 -15.85
C TRP A 426 1.73 12.57 -14.41
N LEU A 427 0.65 12.31 -13.71
CA LEU A 427 0.47 12.63 -12.28
C LEU A 427 1.14 11.61 -11.34
N LEU A 428 1.62 10.48 -11.84
CA LEU A 428 2.09 9.36 -11.01
C LEU A 428 3.60 9.40 -10.74
#